data_dcbb454715a459d3b64081742ce6e49f
#
_entry.id   dcbb454715a459d3b64081742ce6e49f
#
_cell.length_a   1.000
_cell.length_b   1.000
_cell.length_c   1.000
_cell.angle_alpha   90.00
_cell.angle_beta   90.00
_cell.angle_gamma   90.00
#
_symmetry.space_group_name_H-M   'P 1'
#
loop_
_entity.id
_entity.type
_entity.pdbx_description
1 polymer ?
#
loop_
_entity_poly.entity_id
_entity_poly.type
_entity_poly.pdbx_seq_one_letter_code
_entity_poly.pdbx_strand_id
1 'polypeptide(L)'
;MKLKHFLFVALFFIAGMANAQQFGSIPVNKNVRQGKLSNGLTYYILRNNWPENVANFYIAQRVGSIQEEEPQRGLAHFLEHMAFNGSEHFPDSTLLEFTRSLGVQFGSDLNAYTSIEETVYRISNVPTKRQSALDSCLLVLKDWSNGLTLDDKEIDKERGVIHQEWQLSQNAMMRIYDRSLPKLYPNNKYGLRLPIGLMSVVDNFKYQALRDYYHKWYRPDNQCIIVVGDVDVDRTEAQIKKLWANATVPANAAQVTKLPVEDNEQAIYVFDKDKEMQNSTIGIFMKHDVFPDEMKTSQAYYIDSYMKTMIAMMLNQRFSEMKQKADCPFTSAGGYDGRFMLSSTKDAFTLNGSAKEGKDIETLKALYREAQRVRLYGFTPTEFERTKQEFLSQIESEYTNRDKTTSSQYGDELRDHFLKNEPIPSKEDEYKIMKQLIEMPALNYQVVNEYAKELISDKDKNLVVYIFAQDKAGKVDPTEEKMAQAIKEVRAEKIEPYVDNVKSEPLLDETKLPKAGKIVKETENKKLGYKELTLSNGARVILKKTDFQANDVRFYAAAKGGSGLYGKADFDNLKLFNSVMSNSGLGNFSKQ
;
A
#
# COMPACT_ATOMS: atom_id res chain seq x y z
N MET A 1 -23.78 8.45 -14.19
CA MET A 1 -22.32 8.55 -14.42
C MET A 1 -21.60 7.21 -14.14
N LYS A 2 -22.11 6.35 -13.26
CA LYS A 2 -21.59 4.99 -12.96
C LYS A 2 -21.40 4.06 -14.18
N LEU A 3 -22.05 4.36 -15.29
CA LEU A 3 -22.02 3.54 -16.52
C LEU A 3 -20.92 3.94 -17.51
N LYS A 4 -20.31 5.14 -17.39
CA LYS A 4 -19.39 5.66 -18.42
C LYS A 4 -18.00 5.03 -18.39
N HIS A 5 -17.39 4.84 -17.22
CA HIS A 5 -16.06 4.19 -17.12
C HIS A 5 -16.15 2.72 -17.53
N PHE A 6 -17.19 2.04 -17.13
CA PHE A 6 -17.48 0.67 -17.56
C PHE A 6 -17.77 0.56 -19.06
N LEU A 7 -18.55 1.51 -19.61
CA LEU A 7 -18.83 1.59 -21.05
C LEU A 7 -17.56 1.86 -21.86
N PHE A 8 -16.56 2.57 -21.32
CA PHE A 8 -15.31 2.84 -22.03
C PHE A 8 -14.47 1.56 -22.17
N VAL A 9 -14.23 0.82 -21.10
CA VAL A 9 -13.57 -0.49 -21.16
C VAL A 9 -14.37 -1.48 -22.01
N ALA A 10 -15.71 -1.50 -21.89
CA ALA A 10 -16.58 -2.35 -22.69
C ALA A 10 -16.74 -1.90 -24.14
N LEU A 11 -16.82 -0.60 -24.44
CA LEU A 11 -17.01 -0.06 -25.79
C LEU A 11 -15.77 -0.22 -26.68
N PHE A 12 -14.56 -0.14 -26.12
CA PHE A 12 -13.33 -0.43 -26.88
C PHE A 12 -13.21 -1.91 -27.25
N PHE A 13 -13.70 -2.81 -26.39
CA PHE A 13 -13.80 -4.24 -26.72
C PHE A 13 -14.95 -4.56 -27.67
N ILE A 14 -16.05 -3.79 -27.65
CA ILE A 14 -17.22 -4.01 -28.54
C ILE A 14 -16.94 -3.48 -29.96
N ALA A 15 -16.17 -2.43 -30.12
CA ALA A 15 -15.82 -1.88 -31.45
C ALA A 15 -14.80 -2.72 -32.24
N GLY A 16 -14.06 -3.60 -31.55
CA GLY A 16 -13.07 -4.51 -32.16
C GLY A 16 -13.50 -5.97 -32.30
N MET A 17 -14.59 -6.39 -31.67
CA MET A 17 -15.10 -7.77 -31.74
C MET A 17 -16.61 -7.80 -31.93
N ALA A 18 -17.06 -8.31 -33.05
CA ALA A 18 -18.48 -8.52 -33.39
C ALA A 18 -19.17 -9.63 -32.55
N ASN A 19 -18.56 -10.05 -31.44
CA ASN A 19 -19.15 -10.93 -30.44
C ASN A 19 -18.86 -10.34 -29.06
N ALA A 20 -19.90 -9.99 -28.32
CA ALA A 20 -19.83 -9.59 -26.91
C ALA A 20 -19.30 -10.76 -26.07
N GLN A 21 -17.98 -10.93 -26.02
CA GLN A 21 -17.33 -11.88 -25.13
C GLN A 21 -17.38 -11.26 -23.74
N GLN A 22 -18.26 -11.81 -22.90
CA GLN A 22 -18.34 -11.49 -21.49
C GLN A 22 -16.95 -11.73 -20.89
N PHE A 23 -16.37 -10.73 -20.20
CA PHE A 23 -15.08 -10.91 -19.52
C PHE A 23 -15.13 -12.16 -18.64
N GLY A 24 -14.11 -13.01 -18.74
CA GLY A 24 -14.00 -14.20 -17.92
C GLY A 24 -13.97 -13.84 -16.42
N SER A 25 -14.42 -14.76 -15.58
CA SER A 25 -14.28 -14.64 -14.14
C SER A 25 -12.83 -14.90 -13.71
N ILE A 26 -12.39 -14.22 -12.65
CA ILE A 26 -11.14 -14.54 -11.97
C ILE A 26 -11.44 -15.76 -11.07
N PRO A 27 -10.71 -16.89 -11.22
CA PRO A 27 -10.95 -18.06 -10.40
C PRO A 27 -10.51 -17.80 -8.95
N VAL A 28 -11.27 -18.32 -7.99
CA VAL A 28 -10.85 -18.35 -6.59
C VAL A 28 -9.82 -19.45 -6.38
N ASN A 29 -8.78 -19.21 -5.61
CA ASN A 29 -7.76 -20.20 -5.26
C ASN A 29 -8.40 -21.41 -4.56
N LYS A 30 -8.33 -22.57 -5.20
CA LYS A 30 -8.94 -23.82 -4.72
C LYS A 30 -8.34 -24.35 -3.41
N ASN A 31 -7.14 -23.90 -3.06
CA ASN A 31 -6.46 -24.27 -1.81
C ASN A 31 -6.97 -23.47 -0.61
N VAL A 32 -7.72 -22.39 -0.83
CA VAL A 32 -8.35 -21.62 0.23
C VAL A 32 -9.65 -22.33 0.64
N ARG A 33 -9.69 -22.87 1.85
CA ARG A 33 -10.92 -23.29 2.51
C ARG A 33 -11.65 -22.05 2.99
N GLN A 34 -12.81 -21.81 2.42
CA GLN A 34 -13.64 -20.66 2.78
C GLN A 34 -15.04 -21.11 3.21
N GLY A 35 -15.65 -20.33 4.10
CA GLY A 35 -17.01 -20.58 4.52
C GLY A 35 -17.63 -19.41 5.24
N LYS A 36 -18.95 -19.50 5.40
CA LYS A 36 -19.75 -18.55 6.18
C LYS A 36 -20.68 -19.32 7.11
N LEU A 37 -20.62 -19.02 8.41
CA LEU A 37 -21.49 -19.65 9.39
C LEU A 37 -22.92 -19.07 9.30
N SER A 38 -23.88 -19.76 9.88
CA SER A 38 -25.29 -19.32 9.92
C SER A 38 -25.49 -17.97 10.63
N ASN A 39 -24.57 -17.59 11.53
CA ASN A 39 -24.57 -16.30 12.21
C ASN A 39 -23.84 -15.19 11.41
N GLY A 40 -23.41 -15.49 10.19
CA GLY A 40 -22.78 -14.51 9.31
C GLY A 40 -21.26 -14.44 9.37
N LEU A 41 -20.59 -15.09 10.35
CA LEU A 41 -19.12 -15.12 10.44
C LEU A 41 -18.53 -15.73 9.16
N THR A 42 -17.59 -15.02 8.56
CA THR A 42 -16.79 -15.52 7.43
C THR A 42 -15.48 -16.11 7.95
N TYR A 43 -14.95 -17.12 7.27
CA TYR A 43 -13.62 -17.62 7.56
C TYR A 43 -12.87 -18.04 6.30
N TYR A 44 -11.54 -17.88 6.35
CA TYR A 44 -10.59 -18.36 5.34
C TYR A 44 -9.49 -19.14 6.02
N ILE A 45 -9.14 -20.30 5.49
CA ILE A 45 -8.04 -21.14 5.97
C ILE A 45 -7.20 -21.54 4.75
N LEU A 46 -5.90 -21.28 4.82
CA LEU A 46 -4.97 -21.66 3.77
C LEU A 46 -3.76 -22.36 4.37
N ARG A 47 -3.54 -23.62 3.97
CA ARG A 47 -2.29 -24.28 4.31
C ARG A 47 -1.16 -23.70 3.48
N ASN A 48 -0.14 -23.18 4.16
CA ASN A 48 1.09 -22.67 3.57
C ASN A 48 2.28 -23.04 4.46
N ASN A 49 3.38 -23.47 3.87
CA ASN A 49 4.58 -23.92 4.60
C ASN A 49 5.76 -22.95 4.49
N TRP A 50 5.51 -21.71 4.17
CA TRP A 50 6.56 -20.69 4.09
C TRP A 50 6.21 -19.45 4.94
N PRO A 51 7.01 -19.18 6.02
CA PRO A 51 8.02 -20.04 6.63
C PRO A 51 7.44 -21.35 7.18
N GLU A 52 8.26 -22.39 7.27
CA GLU A 52 7.86 -23.69 7.82
C GLU A 52 7.56 -23.63 9.32
N ASN A 53 6.67 -24.50 9.79
CA ASN A 53 6.35 -24.72 11.19
C ASN A 53 5.79 -23.49 11.92
N VAL A 54 5.19 -22.55 11.20
CA VAL A 54 4.49 -21.40 11.78
C VAL A 54 3.12 -21.19 11.15
N ALA A 55 2.23 -20.52 11.89
CA ALA A 55 0.92 -20.10 11.43
C ALA A 55 0.60 -18.68 11.89
N ASN A 56 -0.22 -18.00 11.10
CA ASN A 56 -0.73 -16.66 11.35
C ASN A 56 -2.24 -16.70 11.52
N PHE A 57 -2.73 -15.96 12.48
CA PHE A 57 -4.13 -15.87 12.87
C PHE A 57 -4.57 -14.42 12.80
N TYR A 58 -5.69 -14.16 12.13
CA TYR A 58 -6.26 -12.81 12.04
C TYR A 58 -7.74 -12.85 12.37
N ILE A 59 -8.22 -11.78 13.00
CA ILE A 59 -9.62 -11.41 12.95
C ILE A 59 -9.73 -10.03 12.33
N ALA A 60 -10.41 -9.95 11.19
CA ALA A 60 -10.68 -8.71 10.49
C ALA A 60 -12.13 -8.29 10.68
N GLN A 61 -12.34 -7.01 10.94
CA GLN A 61 -13.66 -6.43 11.18
C GLN A 61 -13.93 -5.29 10.21
N ARG A 62 -15.11 -5.27 9.60
CA ARG A 62 -15.60 -4.20 8.72
C ARG A 62 -16.09 -2.98 9.50
N VAL A 63 -15.45 -2.67 10.61
CA VAL A 63 -15.78 -1.53 11.47
C VAL A 63 -14.51 -0.81 11.91
N GLY A 64 -14.59 0.51 11.93
CA GLY A 64 -13.51 1.38 12.35
C GLY A 64 -14.08 2.69 12.90
N SER A 65 -13.30 3.76 12.86
CA SER A 65 -13.69 5.04 13.45
C SER A 65 -14.86 5.73 12.73
N ILE A 66 -15.18 5.37 11.49
CA ILE A 66 -16.30 5.96 10.73
C ILE A 66 -17.66 5.61 11.36
N GLN A 67 -17.76 4.50 12.07
CA GLN A 67 -18.96 4.07 12.77
C GLN A 67 -19.21 4.82 14.08
N GLU A 68 -18.23 5.58 14.56
CA GLU A 68 -18.35 6.34 15.81
C GLU A 68 -19.40 7.44 15.71
N GLU A 69 -20.13 7.63 16.79
CA GLU A 69 -20.98 8.80 17.04
C GLU A 69 -20.14 9.94 17.60
N GLU A 70 -20.67 11.18 17.67
CA GLU A 70 -19.87 12.32 18.18
C GLU A 70 -19.29 12.07 19.60
N PRO A 71 -20.05 11.48 20.57
CA PRO A 71 -19.51 11.20 21.89
C PRO A 71 -18.57 9.98 21.94
N GLN A 72 -18.33 9.31 20.80
CA GLN A 72 -17.52 8.10 20.68
C GLN A 72 -16.22 8.32 19.91
N ARG A 73 -15.87 9.55 19.53
CA ARG A 73 -14.70 9.84 18.70
C ARG A 73 -13.40 9.41 19.37
N GLY A 74 -12.79 8.34 18.85
CA GLY A 74 -11.60 7.68 19.39
C GLY A 74 -11.89 6.32 20.04
N LEU A 75 -13.16 5.91 20.22
CA LEU A 75 -13.50 4.67 20.92
C LEU A 75 -13.24 3.42 20.08
N ALA A 76 -13.21 3.50 18.76
CA ALA A 76 -12.81 2.38 17.91
C ALA A 76 -11.35 1.97 18.19
N HIS A 77 -10.45 2.95 18.25
CA HIS A 77 -9.04 2.75 18.57
C HIS A 77 -8.84 2.39 20.05
N PHE A 78 -9.56 3.06 20.94
CA PHE A 78 -9.54 2.71 22.36
C PHE A 78 -9.94 1.25 22.60
N LEU A 79 -10.95 0.76 21.89
CA LEU A 79 -11.39 -0.63 21.96
C LEU A 79 -10.32 -1.60 21.46
N GLU A 80 -9.57 -1.22 20.45
CA GLU A 80 -8.41 -2.00 19.97
C GLU A 80 -7.41 -2.25 21.09
N HIS A 81 -7.04 -1.21 21.84
CA HIS A 81 -6.16 -1.33 23.01
C HIS A 81 -6.73 -2.22 24.09
N MET A 82 -8.04 -2.07 24.38
CA MET A 82 -8.72 -2.88 25.38
C MET A 82 -8.75 -4.38 25.06
N ALA A 83 -8.56 -4.76 23.78
CA ALA A 83 -8.44 -6.17 23.39
C ALA A 83 -7.21 -6.86 23.98
N PHE A 84 -6.23 -6.12 24.48
CA PHE A 84 -5.04 -6.63 25.16
C PHE A 84 -5.10 -6.53 26.69
N ASN A 85 -6.16 -5.91 27.23
CA ASN A 85 -6.32 -5.58 28.65
C ASN A 85 -7.39 -6.43 29.37
N GLY A 86 -7.57 -7.67 28.92
CA GLY A 86 -8.43 -8.65 29.56
C GLY A 86 -9.64 -9.08 28.75
N SER A 87 -9.84 -10.39 28.77
CA SER A 87 -10.97 -11.05 28.11
C SER A 87 -11.45 -12.24 28.94
N GLU A 88 -12.52 -12.89 28.49
CA GLU A 88 -13.18 -14.01 29.20
C GLU A 88 -12.21 -15.14 29.59
N HIS A 89 -11.32 -15.53 28.66
CA HIS A 89 -10.38 -16.63 28.88
C HIS A 89 -8.94 -16.15 29.15
N PHE A 90 -8.65 -14.90 28.92
CA PHE A 90 -7.34 -14.28 29.15
C PHE A 90 -7.50 -13.00 29.98
N PRO A 91 -7.74 -13.15 31.31
CA PRO A 91 -7.90 -12.00 32.21
C PRO A 91 -6.57 -11.22 32.33
N ASP A 92 -6.66 -9.93 32.57
CA ASP A 92 -5.54 -9.02 32.80
C ASP A 92 -4.47 -9.12 31.70
N SER A 93 -3.20 -9.36 32.07
CA SER A 93 -2.05 -9.49 31.16
C SER A 93 -1.79 -10.93 30.67
N THR A 94 -2.63 -11.88 30.98
CA THR A 94 -2.39 -13.31 30.69
C THR A 94 -2.28 -13.61 29.19
N LEU A 95 -2.92 -12.82 28.32
CA LEU A 95 -2.73 -12.90 26.88
C LEU A 95 -1.27 -12.63 26.47
N LEU A 96 -0.65 -11.59 27.02
CA LEU A 96 0.74 -11.24 26.71
C LEU A 96 1.72 -12.29 27.26
N GLU A 97 1.44 -12.86 28.44
CA GLU A 97 2.22 -13.97 29.02
C GLU A 97 2.11 -15.23 28.15
N PHE A 98 0.90 -15.57 27.73
CA PHE A 98 0.66 -16.70 26.85
C PHE A 98 1.43 -16.55 25.54
N THR A 99 1.32 -15.44 24.84
CA THR A 99 1.99 -15.23 23.55
C THR A 99 3.50 -15.22 23.68
N ARG A 100 4.05 -14.60 24.74
CA ARG A 100 5.49 -14.67 25.07
C ARG A 100 5.96 -16.11 25.29
N SER A 101 5.15 -16.97 25.93
CA SER A 101 5.48 -18.38 26.13
C SER A 101 5.63 -19.17 24.82
N LEU A 102 5.05 -18.66 23.73
CA LEU A 102 5.16 -19.20 22.38
C LEU A 102 6.33 -18.62 21.58
N GLY A 103 7.03 -17.61 22.11
CA GLY A 103 8.04 -16.85 21.39
C GLY A 103 7.47 -15.76 20.49
N VAL A 104 6.17 -15.50 20.55
CA VAL A 104 5.46 -14.44 19.82
C VAL A 104 5.73 -13.10 20.50
N GLN A 105 6.24 -12.13 19.77
CA GLN A 105 6.64 -10.83 20.32
C GLN A 105 5.53 -9.79 20.13
N PHE A 106 5.24 -9.04 21.20
CA PHE A 106 4.30 -7.91 21.13
C PHE A 106 4.86 -6.80 20.22
N GLY A 107 4.01 -6.23 19.38
CA GLY A 107 4.35 -5.19 18.42
C GLY A 107 4.78 -5.73 17.04
N SER A 108 5.60 -6.78 16.97
CA SER A 108 5.99 -7.40 15.68
C SER A 108 5.06 -8.53 15.24
N ASP A 109 4.77 -9.47 16.14
CA ASP A 109 4.00 -10.68 15.83
C ASP A 109 2.56 -10.61 16.37
N LEU A 110 2.39 -10.14 17.60
CA LEU A 110 1.09 -9.82 18.20
C LEU A 110 0.84 -8.33 18.01
N ASN A 111 -0.13 -7.98 17.17
CA ASN A 111 -0.40 -6.59 16.81
C ASN A 111 -1.85 -6.41 16.38
N ALA A 112 -2.29 -5.14 16.36
CA ALA A 112 -3.57 -4.74 15.81
C ALA A 112 -3.44 -3.37 15.12
N TYR A 113 -4.46 -2.97 14.40
CA TYR A 113 -4.63 -1.60 13.93
C TYR A 113 -6.09 -1.26 13.76
N THR A 114 -6.42 -0.01 14.01
CA THR A 114 -7.71 0.59 13.70
C THR A 114 -7.55 1.62 12.58
N SER A 115 -8.36 1.48 11.55
CA SER A 115 -8.47 2.43 10.45
C SER A 115 -9.85 3.11 10.47
N ILE A 116 -10.13 3.91 9.45
CA ILE A 116 -11.43 4.59 9.31
C ILE A 116 -12.56 3.57 9.17
N GLU A 117 -12.38 2.51 8.39
CA GLU A 117 -13.46 1.57 8.02
C GLU A 117 -13.22 0.13 8.52
N GLU A 118 -12.09 -0.14 9.13
CA GLU A 118 -11.70 -1.50 9.51
C GLU A 118 -10.87 -1.53 10.79
N THR A 119 -10.96 -2.63 11.54
CA THR A 119 -10.08 -2.97 12.65
C THR A 119 -9.61 -4.40 12.48
N VAL A 120 -8.31 -4.64 12.60
CA VAL A 120 -7.71 -5.95 12.38
C VAL A 120 -6.76 -6.28 13.52
N TYR A 121 -6.91 -7.48 14.08
CA TYR A 121 -6.01 -8.05 15.08
C TYR A 121 -5.30 -9.24 14.47
N ARG A 122 -4.03 -9.43 14.82
CA ARG A 122 -3.23 -10.54 14.30
C ARG A 122 -2.31 -11.15 15.34
N ILE A 123 -2.09 -12.46 15.23
CA ILE A 123 -1.06 -13.21 15.91
C ILE A 123 -0.26 -13.93 14.83
N SER A 124 0.97 -13.53 14.61
CA SER A 124 1.83 -14.04 13.55
C SER A 124 2.93 -14.94 14.11
N ASN A 125 3.51 -15.76 13.23
CA ASN A 125 4.68 -16.61 13.54
C ASN A 125 4.45 -17.58 14.72
N VAL A 126 3.21 -18.02 14.95
CA VAL A 126 2.88 -18.98 16.01
C VAL A 126 3.46 -20.35 15.68
N PRO A 127 4.31 -20.94 16.52
CA PRO A 127 4.89 -22.28 16.26
C PRO A 127 3.82 -23.38 16.21
N THR A 128 3.79 -24.16 15.14
CA THR A 128 2.73 -25.17 14.89
C THR A 128 2.99 -26.54 15.57
N LYS A 129 4.14 -26.73 16.21
CA LYS A 129 4.50 -27.98 16.88
C LYS A 129 3.55 -28.38 18.02
N ARG A 130 2.92 -27.42 18.69
CA ARG A 130 1.98 -27.64 19.79
C ARG A 130 0.58 -27.30 19.33
N GLN A 131 -0.26 -28.29 19.10
CA GLN A 131 -1.65 -28.08 18.68
C GLN A 131 -2.45 -27.24 19.67
N SER A 132 -2.21 -27.41 20.99
CA SER A 132 -2.87 -26.58 22.02
C SER A 132 -2.56 -25.08 21.87
N ALA A 133 -1.40 -24.71 21.35
CA ALA A 133 -1.09 -23.31 21.09
C ALA A 133 -1.96 -22.72 19.96
N LEU A 134 -2.19 -23.50 18.90
CA LEU A 134 -3.06 -23.09 17.78
C LEU A 134 -4.52 -22.97 18.25
N ASP A 135 -4.99 -23.94 19.06
CA ASP A 135 -6.34 -23.92 19.63
C ASP A 135 -6.53 -22.70 20.55
N SER A 136 -5.50 -22.36 21.35
CA SER A 136 -5.54 -21.16 22.20
C SER A 136 -5.49 -19.85 21.40
N CYS A 137 -4.76 -19.80 20.29
CA CYS A 137 -4.79 -18.61 19.39
C CYS A 137 -6.19 -18.40 18.80
N LEU A 138 -6.88 -19.48 18.40
CA LEU A 138 -8.29 -19.37 17.96
C LEU A 138 -9.20 -18.91 19.10
N LEU A 139 -8.92 -19.31 20.33
CA LEU A 139 -9.68 -18.85 21.51
C LEU A 139 -9.42 -17.35 21.77
N VAL A 140 -8.19 -16.87 21.58
CA VAL A 140 -7.88 -15.41 21.60
C VAL A 140 -8.72 -14.66 20.57
N LEU A 141 -8.77 -15.15 19.32
CA LEU A 141 -9.60 -14.50 18.29
C LEU A 141 -11.09 -14.51 18.66
N LYS A 142 -11.56 -15.58 19.33
CA LYS A 142 -12.93 -15.67 19.83
C LYS A 142 -13.20 -14.63 20.91
N ASP A 143 -12.28 -14.44 21.83
CA ASP A 143 -12.39 -13.42 22.86
C ASP A 143 -12.34 -12.01 22.29
N TRP A 144 -11.47 -11.73 21.33
CA TRP A 144 -11.47 -10.45 20.60
C TRP A 144 -12.79 -10.21 19.86
N SER A 145 -13.40 -11.28 19.36
CA SER A 145 -14.68 -11.20 18.65
C SER A 145 -15.82 -10.69 19.53
N ASN A 146 -15.99 -11.23 20.72
CA ASN A 146 -17.14 -10.91 21.59
C ASN A 146 -16.95 -11.31 23.08
N GLY A 147 -15.72 -11.44 23.57
CA GLY A 147 -15.37 -11.85 24.92
C GLY A 147 -14.52 -10.82 25.70
N LEU A 148 -14.44 -9.57 25.27
CA LEU A 148 -13.70 -8.53 25.99
C LEU A 148 -14.42 -8.16 27.30
N THR A 149 -13.67 -8.06 28.40
CA THR A 149 -14.23 -7.72 29.72
C THR A 149 -14.55 -6.25 29.87
N LEU A 150 -13.76 -5.37 29.27
CA LEU A 150 -13.89 -3.91 29.31
C LEU A 150 -14.07 -3.39 30.74
N ASP A 151 -13.16 -3.84 31.65
CA ASP A 151 -13.16 -3.45 33.05
C ASP A 151 -12.94 -1.94 33.22
N ASP A 152 -13.70 -1.31 34.11
CA ASP A 152 -13.64 0.14 34.32
C ASP A 152 -12.25 0.63 34.74
N LYS A 153 -11.53 -0.15 35.57
CA LYS A 153 -10.18 0.22 36.03
C LYS A 153 -9.15 0.10 34.90
N GLU A 154 -9.29 -0.90 34.03
CA GLU A 154 -8.40 -1.04 32.89
C GLU A 154 -8.68 0.06 31.83
N ILE A 155 -9.96 0.43 31.64
CA ILE A 155 -10.32 1.60 30.81
C ILE A 155 -9.66 2.87 31.35
N ASP A 156 -9.74 3.13 32.65
CA ASP A 156 -9.13 4.34 33.23
C ASP A 156 -7.60 4.36 33.09
N LYS A 157 -6.94 3.22 33.22
CA LYS A 157 -5.48 3.11 32.96
C LYS A 157 -5.15 3.41 31.49
N GLU A 158 -5.96 2.86 30.57
CA GLU A 158 -5.70 2.94 29.14
C GLU A 158 -5.88 4.38 28.59
N ARG A 159 -6.72 5.23 29.22
CA ARG A 159 -6.81 6.66 28.88
C ARG A 159 -5.44 7.33 28.83
N GLY A 160 -4.59 7.05 29.84
CA GLY A 160 -3.25 7.60 29.89
C GLY A 160 -2.33 7.10 28.77
N VAL A 161 -2.48 5.84 28.36
CA VAL A 161 -1.71 5.24 27.26
C VAL A 161 -2.09 5.89 25.91
N ILE A 162 -3.40 5.97 25.62
CA ILE A 162 -3.91 6.63 24.42
C ILE A 162 -3.49 8.11 24.38
N HIS A 163 -3.52 8.79 25.53
CA HIS A 163 -3.07 10.19 25.60
C HIS A 163 -1.58 10.35 25.28
N GLN A 164 -0.73 9.43 25.75
CA GLN A 164 0.70 9.41 25.41
C GLN A 164 0.91 9.12 23.92
N GLU A 165 0.18 8.17 23.36
CA GLU A 165 0.25 7.87 21.93
C GLU A 165 -0.18 9.08 21.10
N TRP A 166 -1.27 9.74 21.47
CA TRP A 166 -1.68 10.98 20.83
C TRP A 166 -0.57 12.03 20.87
N GLN A 167 0.10 12.23 22.02
CA GLN A 167 1.22 13.18 22.12
C GLN A 167 2.37 12.79 21.20
N LEU A 168 2.73 11.51 21.12
CA LEU A 168 3.80 11.02 20.24
C LEU A 168 3.44 11.12 18.76
N SER A 169 2.18 10.98 18.41
CA SER A 169 1.67 11.09 17.04
C SER A 169 1.51 12.53 16.56
N GLN A 170 1.56 13.54 17.46
CA GLN A 170 1.40 14.97 17.15
C GLN A 170 2.62 15.55 16.42
N ASN A 171 2.99 14.94 15.29
CA ASN A 171 3.94 15.54 14.36
C ASN A 171 3.27 16.61 13.47
N ALA A 172 4.07 17.39 12.76
CA ALA A 172 3.60 18.48 11.91
C ALA A 172 2.52 18.05 10.91
N MET A 173 2.70 16.90 10.27
CA MET A 173 1.75 16.39 9.27
C MET A 173 0.41 16.04 9.91
N MET A 174 0.41 15.38 11.07
CA MET A 174 -0.83 15.01 11.77
C MET A 174 -1.61 16.26 12.22
N ARG A 175 -0.93 17.27 12.76
CA ARG A 175 -1.57 18.53 13.13
C ARG A 175 -2.20 19.26 11.93
N ILE A 176 -1.51 19.19 10.76
CA ILE A 176 -2.07 19.76 9.52
C ILE A 176 -3.27 18.94 9.05
N TYR A 177 -3.20 17.61 9.10
CA TYR A 177 -4.35 16.76 8.74
C TYR A 177 -5.57 17.05 9.59
N ASP A 178 -5.44 17.15 10.91
CA ASP A 178 -6.55 17.46 11.81
C ASP A 178 -7.28 18.75 11.41
N ARG A 179 -6.54 19.78 10.98
CA ARG A 179 -7.12 21.07 10.56
C ARG A 179 -7.65 21.05 9.13
N SER A 180 -7.05 20.26 8.25
CA SER A 180 -7.29 20.31 6.80
C SER A 180 -8.31 19.29 6.31
N LEU A 181 -8.39 18.11 6.94
CA LEU A 181 -9.32 17.05 6.53
C LEU A 181 -10.78 17.49 6.44
N PRO A 182 -11.33 18.32 7.36
CA PRO A 182 -12.70 18.82 7.24
C PRO A 182 -12.94 19.69 5.99
N LYS A 183 -11.89 20.34 5.47
CA LYS A 183 -11.94 21.12 4.23
C LYS A 183 -11.81 20.21 2.99
N LEU A 184 -10.99 19.17 3.08
CA LEU A 184 -10.78 18.17 2.02
C LEU A 184 -11.98 17.23 1.85
N TYR A 185 -12.73 16.99 2.94
CA TYR A 185 -13.96 16.21 3.00
C TYR A 185 -15.13 17.03 3.56
N PRO A 186 -15.59 18.07 2.84
CA PRO A 186 -16.62 18.96 3.35
C PRO A 186 -17.92 18.19 3.64
N ASN A 187 -18.47 18.41 4.84
CA ASN A 187 -19.72 17.78 5.32
C ASN A 187 -19.69 16.25 5.34
N ASN A 188 -18.51 15.65 5.47
CA ASN A 188 -18.35 14.21 5.46
C ASN A 188 -17.59 13.70 6.69
N LYS A 189 -17.98 12.55 7.21
CA LYS A 189 -17.34 11.94 8.39
C LYS A 189 -15.87 11.59 8.17
N TYR A 190 -15.43 11.30 6.93
CA TYR A 190 -14.00 11.07 6.66
C TYR A 190 -13.11 12.25 7.09
N GLY A 191 -13.63 13.48 7.05
CA GLY A 191 -12.94 14.65 7.55
C GLY A 191 -12.88 14.78 9.07
N LEU A 192 -13.60 13.94 9.82
CA LEU A 192 -13.82 14.09 11.26
C LEU A 192 -13.53 12.84 12.10
N ARG A 193 -13.15 11.71 11.47
CA ARG A 193 -13.06 10.40 12.14
C ARG A 193 -11.67 9.77 12.02
N LEU A 194 -10.62 10.57 12.26
CA LEU A 194 -9.30 9.96 12.47
C LEU A 194 -9.37 9.01 13.69
N PRO A 195 -8.78 7.80 13.60
CA PRO A 195 -8.90 6.77 14.65
C PRO A 195 -8.45 7.21 16.04
N ILE A 196 -7.41 8.05 16.12
CA ILE A 196 -6.94 8.59 17.42
C ILE A 196 -8.00 9.39 18.16
N GLY A 197 -9.01 9.91 17.46
CA GLY A 197 -10.16 10.60 17.99
C GLY A 197 -9.89 11.95 18.62
N LEU A 198 -10.72 12.32 19.57
CA LEU A 198 -10.62 13.56 20.34
C LEU A 198 -10.24 13.28 21.78
N MET A 199 -9.16 13.86 22.27
CA MET A 199 -8.74 13.70 23.67
C MET A 199 -9.81 14.13 24.67
N SER A 200 -10.58 15.17 24.35
CA SER A 200 -11.73 15.59 25.18
C SER A 200 -12.81 14.49 25.32
N VAL A 201 -12.93 13.62 24.33
CA VAL A 201 -13.80 12.42 24.41
C VAL A 201 -13.07 11.30 25.15
N VAL A 202 -11.84 10.97 24.74
CA VAL A 202 -11.02 9.89 25.32
C VAL A 202 -10.88 10.05 26.84
N ASP A 203 -10.65 11.26 27.33
CA ASP A 203 -10.49 11.53 28.77
C ASP A 203 -11.79 11.44 29.56
N ASN A 204 -12.96 11.63 28.93
CA ASN A 204 -14.22 11.86 29.64
C ASN A 204 -15.39 10.94 29.24
N PHE A 205 -15.21 10.02 28.26
CA PHE A 205 -16.31 9.14 27.86
C PHE A 205 -16.76 8.26 29.04
N LYS A 206 -18.07 7.97 29.09
CA LYS A 206 -18.64 7.04 30.06
C LYS A 206 -18.33 5.59 29.63
N TYR A 207 -17.93 4.71 30.53
CA TYR A 207 -17.58 3.31 30.23
C TYR A 207 -18.63 2.61 29.36
N GLN A 208 -19.91 2.93 29.57
CA GLN A 208 -21.01 2.37 28.80
C GLN A 208 -20.91 2.74 27.31
N ALA A 209 -20.40 3.92 26.95
CA ALA A 209 -20.27 4.31 25.54
C ALA A 209 -19.30 3.42 24.77
N LEU A 210 -18.22 2.94 25.42
CA LEU A 210 -17.29 1.98 24.84
C LEU A 210 -17.94 0.59 24.70
N ARG A 211 -18.65 0.13 25.74
CA ARG A 211 -19.40 -1.13 25.71
C ARG A 211 -20.50 -1.10 24.65
N ASP A 212 -21.21 0.02 24.50
CA ASP A 212 -22.23 0.20 23.46
C ASP A 212 -21.63 0.10 22.07
N TYR A 213 -20.46 0.72 21.82
CA TYR A 213 -19.74 0.59 20.56
C TYR A 213 -19.36 -0.87 20.30
N TYR A 214 -18.76 -1.54 21.28
CA TYR A 214 -18.37 -2.94 21.18
C TYR A 214 -19.55 -3.85 20.84
N HIS A 215 -20.62 -3.84 21.64
CA HIS A 215 -21.78 -4.70 21.43
C HIS A 215 -22.57 -4.38 20.16
N LYS A 216 -22.54 -3.12 19.71
CA LYS A 216 -23.19 -2.70 18.47
C LYS A 216 -22.48 -3.23 17.23
N TRP A 217 -21.14 -3.25 17.23
CA TRP A 217 -20.35 -3.42 16.03
C TRP A 217 -19.54 -4.72 15.96
N TYR A 218 -19.07 -5.27 17.12
CA TYR A 218 -18.25 -6.49 17.17
C TYR A 218 -19.17 -7.71 17.15
N ARG A 219 -19.59 -8.08 15.96
CA ARG A 219 -20.56 -9.15 15.70
C ARG A 219 -20.07 -10.07 14.59
N PRO A 220 -20.46 -11.36 14.62
CA PRO A 220 -20.03 -12.34 13.61
C PRO A 220 -20.24 -11.90 12.16
N ASP A 221 -21.36 -11.23 11.87
CA ASP A 221 -21.71 -10.77 10.51
C ASP A 221 -20.79 -9.67 9.95
N ASN A 222 -20.02 -8.99 10.81
CA ASN A 222 -19.01 -7.99 10.45
C ASN A 222 -17.59 -8.55 10.49
N GLN A 223 -17.38 -9.83 10.81
CA GLN A 223 -16.09 -10.41 11.15
C GLN A 223 -15.66 -11.50 10.19
N CYS A 224 -14.35 -11.62 10.04
CA CYS A 224 -13.70 -12.72 9.32
C CYS A 224 -12.53 -13.27 10.13
N ILE A 225 -12.50 -14.60 10.28
CA ILE A 225 -11.36 -15.34 10.83
C ILE A 225 -10.49 -15.82 9.68
N ILE A 226 -9.18 -15.52 9.75
CA ILE A 226 -8.23 -15.93 8.73
C ILE A 226 -7.10 -16.70 9.41
N VAL A 227 -6.82 -17.90 8.92
CA VAL A 227 -5.71 -18.74 9.40
C VAL A 227 -4.87 -19.17 8.21
N VAL A 228 -3.58 -18.80 8.23
CA VAL A 228 -2.64 -19.16 7.16
C VAL A 228 -1.36 -19.70 7.77
N GLY A 229 -0.94 -20.89 7.34
CA GLY A 229 0.29 -21.49 7.81
C GLY A 229 0.31 -23.01 7.71
N ASP A 230 1.26 -23.63 8.38
CA ASP A 230 1.37 -25.10 8.40
C ASP A 230 0.37 -25.71 9.41
N VAL A 231 -0.91 -25.67 9.02
CA VAL A 231 -2.05 -26.11 9.85
C VAL A 231 -2.83 -27.24 9.18
N ASP A 232 -3.51 -28.03 10.02
CA ASP A 232 -4.55 -28.96 9.57
C ASP A 232 -5.84 -28.15 9.30
N VAL A 233 -6.21 -28.06 8.01
CA VAL A 233 -7.34 -27.25 7.54
C VAL A 233 -8.67 -27.74 8.10
N ASP A 234 -8.92 -29.05 8.10
CA ASP A 234 -10.20 -29.62 8.52
C ASP A 234 -10.38 -29.47 10.03
N ARG A 235 -9.32 -29.70 10.81
CA ARG A 235 -9.32 -29.47 12.25
C ARG A 235 -9.53 -27.99 12.60
N THR A 236 -8.83 -27.10 11.90
CA THR A 236 -8.95 -25.65 12.12
C THR A 236 -10.38 -25.18 11.82
N GLU A 237 -10.97 -25.65 10.71
CA GLU A 237 -12.36 -25.36 10.37
C GLU A 237 -13.34 -25.86 11.43
N ALA A 238 -13.17 -27.09 11.90
CA ALA A 238 -14.00 -27.67 12.97
C ALA A 238 -13.92 -26.84 14.27
N GLN A 239 -12.72 -26.37 14.64
CA GLN A 239 -12.52 -25.51 15.80
C GLN A 239 -13.19 -24.14 15.64
N ILE A 240 -13.07 -23.49 14.49
CA ILE A 240 -13.76 -22.24 14.19
C ILE A 240 -15.28 -22.44 14.34
N LYS A 241 -15.85 -23.47 13.70
CA LYS A 241 -17.27 -23.80 13.78
C LYS A 241 -17.73 -24.02 15.24
N LYS A 242 -16.91 -24.68 16.05
CA LYS A 242 -17.20 -24.94 17.47
C LYS A 242 -17.18 -23.66 18.31
N LEU A 243 -16.14 -22.83 18.16
CA LEU A 243 -15.94 -21.64 19.00
C LEU A 243 -17.01 -20.56 18.74
N TRP A 244 -17.46 -20.40 17.50
CA TRP A 244 -18.47 -19.38 17.15
C TRP A 244 -19.90 -19.94 17.03
N ALA A 245 -20.14 -21.21 17.39
CA ALA A 245 -21.45 -21.84 17.25
C ALA A 245 -22.59 -21.07 17.97
N ASN A 246 -22.28 -20.49 19.12
CA ASN A 246 -23.26 -19.78 19.97
C ASN A 246 -23.17 -18.24 19.83
N ALA A 247 -22.31 -17.73 18.97
CA ALA A 247 -22.23 -16.29 18.72
C ALA A 247 -23.46 -15.83 17.92
N THR A 248 -24.16 -14.80 18.41
CA THR A 248 -25.43 -14.34 17.84
C THR A 248 -25.32 -12.94 17.27
N VAL A 249 -26.20 -12.64 16.33
CA VAL A 249 -26.41 -11.30 15.79
C VAL A 249 -27.82 -10.85 16.17
N PRO A 250 -27.98 -9.66 16.79
CA PRO A 250 -29.31 -9.15 17.12
C PRO A 250 -30.21 -9.01 15.88
N ALA A 251 -31.51 -9.29 16.02
CA ALA A 251 -32.45 -9.21 14.89
C ALA A 251 -32.48 -7.83 14.22
N ASN A 252 -32.30 -6.76 15.00
CA ASN A 252 -32.27 -5.37 14.52
C ASN A 252 -30.85 -4.80 14.50
N ALA A 253 -29.86 -5.61 14.17
CA ALA A 253 -28.48 -5.20 14.14
C ALA A 253 -28.24 -4.05 13.14
N ALA A 254 -27.53 -3.03 13.58
CA ALA A 254 -27.15 -1.92 12.73
C ALA A 254 -26.29 -2.42 11.55
N GLN A 255 -26.62 -2.00 10.35
CA GLN A 255 -25.84 -2.40 9.17
C GLN A 255 -24.61 -1.50 9.00
N VAL A 256 -23.50 -2.12 8.64
CA VAL A 256 -22.31 -1.37 8.18
C VAL A 256 -22.58 -0.91 6.75
N THR A 257 -22.65 0.40 6.56
CA THR A 257 -22.84 1.02 5.25
C THR A 257 -21.62 1.82 4.85
N LYS A 258 -21.22 1.71 3.59
CA LYS A 258 -20.16 2.57 3.04
C LYS A 258 -20.68 4.00 2.92
N LEU A 259 -19.92 4.95 3.44
CA LEU A 259 -20.29 6.37 3.40
C LEU A 259 -19.82 6.97 2.06
N PRO A 260 -20.71 7.52 1.22
CA PRO A 260 -20.31 8.13 -0.05
C PRO A 260 -19.51 9.42 0.18
N VAL A 261 -18.53 9.64 -0.69
CA VAL A 261 -17.85 10.94 -0.83
C VAL A 261 -18.42 11.65 -2.04
N GLU A 262 -19.02 12.81 -1.81
CA GLU A 262 -19.70 13.57 -2.86
C GLU A 262 -18.73 14.20 -3.86
N ASP A 263 -19.22 14.42 -5.07
CA ASP A 263 -18.55 15.23 -6.07
C ASP A 263 -18.50 16.70 -5.63
N ASN A 264 -17.45 17.41 -5.97
CA ASN A 264 -17.41 18.88 -5.88
C ASN A 264 -17.49 19.48 -7.30
N GLU A 265 -18.35 20.47 -7.48
CA GLU A 265 -18.49 21.18 -8.76
C GLU A 265 -17.39 22.23 -8.97
N GLN A 266 -16.90 22.83 -7.88
CA GLN A 266 -15.78 23.77 -7.88
C GLN A 266 -14.56 23.09 -7.28
N ALA A 267 -13.37 23.42 -7.75
CA ALA A 267 -12.13 22.91 -7.19
C ALA A 267 -11.97 23.29 -5.72
N ILE A 268 -11.51 22.35 -4.92
CA ILE A 268 -11.18 22.56 -3.51
C ILE A 268 -9.68 22.82 -3.41
N TYR A 269 -9.30 23.97 -2.85
CA TYR A 269 -7.92 24.30 -2.55
C TYR A 269 -7.75 24.40 -1.05
N VAL A 270 -6.70 23.78 -0.50
CA VAL A 270 -6.39 23.80 0.93
C VAL A 270 -4.92 24.12 1.12
N PHE A 271 -4.67 25.23 1.78
CA PHE A 271 -3.33 25.58 2.25
C PHE A 271 -3.29 25.51 3.77
N ASP A 272 -2.27 24.84 4.30
CA ASP A 272 -1.95 24.81 5.73
C ASP A 272 -0.45 24.74 5.95
N LYS A 273 0.02 25.12 7.14
CA LYS A 273 1.45 25.15 7.46
C LYS A 273 1.71 24.83 8.93
N ASP A 274 2.90 24.30 9.18
CA ASP A 274 3.38 24.00 10.52
C ASP A 274 4.87 24.28 10.64
N LYS A 275 5.33 24.74 11.82
CA LYS A 275 6.72 25.13 12.05
C LYS A 275 7.69 23.96 11.93
N GLU A 276 7.25 22.74 12.24
CA GLU A 276 8.07 21.54 12.23
C GLU A 276 8.07 20.80 10.88
N MET A 277 7.29 21.28 9.89
CA MET A 277 7.40 20.74 8.53
C MET A 277 8.79 20.98 7.97
N GLN A 278 9.44 19.92 7.47
CA GLN A 278 10.77 20.03 6.88
C GLN A 278 10.71 20.51 5.43
N ASN A 279 9.74 20.03 4.67
CA ASN A 279 9.53 20.33 3.27
C ASN A 279 8.05 20.58 3.02
N SER A 280 7.73 21.36 1.99
CA SER A 280 6.36 21.46 1.54
C SER A 280 5.94 20.22 0.76
N THR A 281 4.74 19.71 1.05
CA THR A 281 4.11 18.62 0.32
C THR A 281 2.93 19.16 -0.49
N ILE A 282 2.83 18.71 -1.73
CA ILE A 282 1.77 19.07 -2.66
C ILE A 282 0.98 17.82 -3.02
N GLY A 283 -0.33 17.89 -2.98
CA GLY A 283 -1.23 16.85 -3.47
C GLY A 283 -2.25 17.43 -4.43
N ILE A 284 -2.46 16.74 -5.55
CA ILE A 284 -3.48 17.05 -6.55
C ILE A 284 -4.29 15.79 -6.77
N PHE A 285 -5.61 15.87 -6.62
CA PHE A 285 -6.52 14.75 -6.76
C PHE A 285 -7.60 15.09 -7.78
N MET A 286 -7.80 14.22 -8.72
CA MET A 286 -8.88 14.28 -9.71
C MET A 286 -9.81 13.12 -9.41
N LYS A 287 -10.85 13.39 -8.58
CA LYS A 287 -11.76 12.36 -8.06
C LYS A 287 -12.62 11.74 -9.14
N HIS A 288 -12.83 10.44 -9.02
CA HIS A 288 -13.77 9.67 -9.84
C HIS A 288 -14.39 8.53 -9.01
N ASP A 289 -15.38 7.84 -9.57
CA ASP A 289 -16.01 6.72 -8.89
C ASP A 289 -15.07 5.51 -8.81
N VAL A 290 -15.19 4.74 -7.73
CA VAL A 290 -14.45 3.49 -7.54
C VAL A 290 -14.89 2.43 -8.56
N PHE A 291 -14.01 1.47 -8.84
CA PHE A 291 -14.39 0.29 -9.61
C PHE A 291 -15.50 -0.47 -8.87
N PRO A 292 -16.60 -0.90 -9.55
CA PRO A 292 -17.72 -1.55 -8.89
C PRO A 292 -17.30 -2.84 -8.18
N ASP A 293 -17.64 -2.98 -6.89
CA ASP A 293 -17.27 -4.15 -6.08
C ASP A 293 -17.76 -5.47 -6.67
N GLU A 294 -18.98 -5.49 -7.24
CA GLU A 294 -19.58 -6.65 -7.89
C GLU A 294 -18.84 -7.13 -9.14
N MET A 295 -18.00 -6.28 -9.70
CA MET A 295 -17.23 -6.59 -10.91
C MET A 295 -15.77 -6.94 -10.64
N LYS A 296 -15.29 -6.82 -9.42
CA LYS A 296 -13.90 -7.14 -9.04
C LYS A 296 -13.53 -8.62 -9.26
N THR A 297 -14.52 -9.50 -9.33
CA THR A 297 -14.32 -10.93 -9.67
C THR A 297 -14.17 -11.21 -11.15
N SER A 298 -14.23 -10.19 -12.00
CA SER A 298 -14.07 -10.32 -13.45
C SER A 298 -12.69 -9.86 -13.93
N GLN A 299 -12.24 -10.38 -15.06
CA GLN A 299 -10.98 -9.95 -15.69
C GLN A 299 -10.97 -8.46 -16.05
N ALA A 300 -12.12 -7.79 -16.13
CA ALA A 300 -12.21 -6.35 -16.32
C ALA A 300 -11.50 -5.58 -15.19
N TYR A 301 -11.51 -6.10 -13.98
CA TYR A 301 -10.78 -5.52 -12.85
C TYR A 301 -9.26 -5.57 -13.06
N TYR A 302 -8.75 -6.68 -13.58
CA TYR A 302 -7.31 -6.81 -13.90
C TYR A 302 -6.89 -5.92 -15.07
N ILE A 303 -7.78 -5.73 -16.06
CA ILE A 303 -7.54 -4.77 -17.15
C ILE A 303 -7.45 -3.34 -16.61
N ASP A 304 -8.40 -2.95 -15.75
CA ASP A 304 -8.40 -1.64 -15.08
C ASP A 304 -7.10 -1.42 -14.28
N SER A 305 -6.75 -2.39 -13.44
CA SER A 305 -5.53 -2.36 -12.62
C SER A 305 -4.25 -2.30 -13.48
N TYR A 306 -4.18 -3.09 -14.56
CA TYR A 306 -3.07 -3.06 -15.50
C TYR A 306 -2.90 -1.67 -16.15
N MET A 307 -3.98 -1.09 -16.67
CA MET A 307 -3.92 0.22 -17.30
C MET A 307 -3.49 1.31 -16.33
N LYS A 308 -4.03 1.31 -15.11
CA LYS A 308 -3.65 2.24 -14.02
C LYS A 308 -2.17 2.09 -13.66
N THR A 309 -1.68 0.86 -13.56
CA THR A 309 -0.27 0.57 -13.27
C THR A 309 0.65 1.07 -14.38
N MET A 310 0.32 0.79 -15.64
CA MET A 310 1.10 1.27 -16.79
C MET A 310 1.18 2.80 -16.82
N ILE A 311 0.07 3.49 -16.60
CA ILE A 311 0.04 4.96 -16.54
C ILE A 311 0.93 5.48 -15.41
N ALA A 312 0.82 4.88 -14.22
CA ALA A 312 1.63 5.27 -13.06
C ALA A 312 3.13 5.06 -13.31
N MET A 313 3.53 3.90 -13.84
CA MET A 313 4.95 3.60 -14.11
C MET A 313 5.55 4.58 -15.13
N MET A 314 4.88 4.81 -16.26
CA MET A 314 5.36 5.74 -17.28
C MET A 314 5.43 7.18 -16.78
N LEU A 315 4.40 7.65 -16.06
CA LEU A 315 4.39 8.99 -15.48
C LEU A 315 5.50 9.18 -14.43
N ASN A 316 5.70 8.19 -13.56
CA ASN A 316 6.74 8.25 -12.52
C ASN A 316 8.15 8.21 -13.14
N GLN A 317 8.34 7.54 -14.27
CA GLN A 317 9.58 7.60 -15.02
C GLN A 317 9.85 9.04 -15.51
N ARG A 318 8.86 9.72 -16.08
CA ARG A 318 9.00 11.13 -16.48
C ARG A 318 9.33 12.05 -15.32
N PHE A 319 8.69 11.86 -14.14
CA PHE A 319 9.05 12.62 -12.94
C PHE A 319 10.48 12.33 -12.47
N SER A 320 10.94 11.09 -12.59
CA SER A 320 12.32 10.72 -12.29
C SER A 320 13.32 11.44 -13.21
N GLU A 321 13.03 11.55 -14.49
CA GLU A 321 13.84 12.31 -15.46
C GLU A 321 13.82 13.82 -15.18
N MET A 322 12.65 14.38 -14.86
CA MET A 322 12.54 15.78 -14.48
C MET A 322 13.39 16.10 -13.24
N LYS A 323 13.43 15.20 -12.26
CA LYS A 323 14.22 15.36 -11.04
C LYS A 323 15.72 15.52 -11.31
N GLN A 324 16.24 14.99 -12.40
CA GLN A 324 17.65 15.09 -12.79
C GLN A 324 18.03 16.49 -13.31
N LYS A 325 17.04 17.30 -13.70
CA LYS A 325 17.29 18.63 -14.25
C LYS A 325 17.64 19.61 -13.14
N ALA A 326 18.60 20.48 -13.40
CA ALA A 326 19.08 21.46 -12.41
C ALA A 326 17.98 22.43 -11.95
N ASP A 327 17.05 22.77 -12.84
CA ASP A 327 15.93 23.68 -12.61
C ASP A 327 14.67 22.99 -12.05
N CYS A 328 14.72 21.69 -11.78
CA CYS A 328 13.60 20.95 -11.22
C CYS A 328 13.15 21.55 -9.88
N PRO A 329 11.85 21.89 -9.71
CA PRO A 329 11.37 22.56 -8.51
C PRO A 329 11.11 21.61 -7.32
N PHE A 330 11.12 20.29 -7.52
CA PHE A 330 10.82 19.29 -6.49
C PHE A 330 12.00 18.38 -6.16
N THR A 331 11.97 17.80 -4.98
CA THR A 331 12.91 16.77 -4.53
C THR A 331 12.39 15.36 -4.79
N SER A 332 11.05 15.20 -4.81
CA SER A 332 10.35 13.98 -5.19
C SER A 332 9.01 14.33 -5.83
N ALA A 333 8.57 13.51 -6.76
CA ALA A 333 7.25 13.58 -7.37
C ALA A 333 6.76 12.18 -7.74
N GLY A 334 5.45 12.00 -7.77
CA GLY A 334 4.83 10.74 -8.15
C GLY A 334 3.38 10.93 -8.57
N GLY A 335 2.85 9.93 -9.30
CA GLY A 335 1.45 9.88 -9.68
C GLY A 335 0.96 8.44 -9.70
N TYR A 336 -0.29 8.24 -9.32
CA TYR A 336 -0.97 6.95 -9.34
C TYR A 336 -2.49 7.15 -9.33
N ASP A 337 -3.23 6.11 -9.65
CA ASP A 337 -4.67 6.06 -9.47
C ASP A 337 -5.03 5.11 -8.34
N GLY A 338 -5.97 5.51 -7.50
CA GLY A 338 -6.42 4.74 -6.35
C GLY A 338 -7.30 5.54 -5.41
N ARG A 339 -7.46 5.08 -4.18
CA ARG A 339 -8.31 5.72 -3.18
C ARG A 339 -8.05 7.22 -3.05
N PHE A 340 -9.15 8.00 -3.01
CA PHE A 340 -9.07 9.38 -2.59
C PHE A 340 -8.79 9.44 -1.10
N MET A 341 -7.53 9.62 -0.75
CA MET A 341 -7.01 9.73 0.62
C MET A 341 -7.50 8.60 1.55
N LEU A 342 -8.57 8.83 2.32
CA LEU A 342 -9.07 7.94 3.37
C LEU A 342 -10.30 7.12 2.97
N SER A 343 -11.00 7.50 1.88
CA SER A 343 -12.30 6.92 1.55
C SER A 343 -12.21 5.65 0.71
N SER A 344 -13.07 4.65 0.97
CA SER A 344 -13.24 3.47 0.11
C SER A 344 -14.31 3.63 -0.97
N THR A 345 -14.99 4.79 -1.00
CA THR A 345 -16.13 5.04 -1.90
C THR A 345 -15.83 6.04 -3.00
N LYS A 346 -14.59 6.57 -3.03
CA LYS A 346 -14.12 7.49 -4.05
C LYS A 346 -12.65 7.23 -4.35
N ASP A 347 -12.33 7.09 -5.62
CA ASP A 347 -10.96 7.04 -6.13
C ASP A 347 -10.54 8.41 -6.67
N ALA A 348 -9.26 8.58 -6.92
CA ALA A 348 -8.71 9.74 -7.57
C ALA A 348 -7.43 9.39 -8.34
N PHE A 349 -7.26 10.00 -9.50
CA PHE A 349 -5.94 10.14 -10.08
C PHE A 349 -5.17 11.16 -9.25
N THR A 350 -4.11 10.71 -8.62
CA THR A 350 -3.36 11.45 -7.60
C THR A 350 -1.97 11.82 -8.12
N LEU A 351 -1.60 13.08 -7.93
CA LEU A 351 -0.22 13.55 -8.09
C LEU A 351 0.26 14.04 -6.74
N ASN A 352 1.46 13.69 -6.37
CA ASN A 352 2.09 14.17 -5.14
C ASN A 352 3.53 14.60 -5.39
N GLY A 353 4.04 15.52 -4.57
CA GLY A 353 5.42 15.96 -4.66
C GLY A 353 5.89 16.69 -3.41
N SER A 354 7.21 16.69 -3.22
CA SER A 354 7.87 17.48 -2.19
C SER A 354 8.65 18.61 -2.86
N ALA A 355 8.31 19.85 -2.55
CA ALA A 355 8.94 21.02 -3.15
C ALA A 355 10.36 21.26 -2.60
N LYS A 356 11.25 21.79 -3.46
CA LYS A 356 12.45 22.47 -2.98
C LYS A 356 12.06 23.77 -2.26
N GLU A 357 12.93 24.29 -1.41
CA GLU A 357 12.67 25.50 -0.62
C GLU A 357 12.23 26.66 -1.54
N GLY A 358 11.08 27.26 -1.21
CA GLY A 358 10.50 28.38 -1.94
C GLY A 358 9.94 28.05 -3.34
N LYS A 359 9.79 26.75 -3.67
CA LYS A 359 9.31 26.27 -4.98
C LYS A 359 7.94 25.62 -4.95
N ASP A 360 7.09 26.00 -4.00
CA ASP A 360 5.79 25.36 -3.76
C ASP A 360 4.86 25.48 -4.99
N ILE A 361 4.68 26.69 -5.51
CA ILE A 361 3.83 26.96 -6.70
C ILE A 361 4.45 26.38 -7.96
N GLU A 362 5.76 26.51 -8.15
CA GLU A 362 6.45 25.94 -9.30
C GLU A 362 6.35 24.40 -9.32
N THR A 363 6.39 23.76 -8.13
CA THR A 363 6.17 22.30 -8.00
C THR A 363 4.72 21.94 -8.35
N LEU A 364 3.73 22.66 -7.82
CA LEU A 364 2.32 22.48 -8.20
C LEU A 364 2.14 22.55 -9.72
N LYS A 365 2.70 23.59 -10.35
CA LYS A 365 2.63 23.77 -11.80
C LYS A 365 3.33 22.63 -12.55
N ALA A 366 4.50 22.18 -12.08
CA ALA A 366 5.26 21.12 -12.74
C ALA A 366 4.52 19.79 -12.72
N LEU A 367 3.94 19.40 -11.57
CA LEU A 367 3.13 18.19 -11.43
C LEU A 367 1.89 18.23 -12.33
N TYR A 368 1.13 19.32 -12.27
CA TYR A 368 -0.10 19.45 -13.04
C TYR A 368 0.18 19.54 -14.55
N ARG A 369 1.25 20.26 -14.95
CA ARG A 369 1.69 20.38 -16.37
C ARG A 369 2.05 19.02 -16.96
N GLU A 370 2.76 18.16 -16.23
CA GLU A 370 3.13 16.84 -16.74
C GLU A 370 1.89 15.94 -16.88
N ALA A 371 0.96 15.97 -15.94
CA ALA A 371 -0.33 15.28 -16.10
C ALA A 371 -1.10 15.83 -17.32
N GLN A 372 -1.17 17.15 -17.51
CA GLN A 372 -1.85 17.73 -18.69
C GLN A 372 -1.11 17.38 -19.99
N ARG A 373 0.23 17.22 -19.97
CA ARG A 373 0.98 16.71 -21.14
C ARG A 373 0.55 15.29 -21.49
N VAL A 374 0.40 14.41 -20.49
CA VAL A 374 -0.12 13.05 -20.72
C VAL A 374 -1.56 13.11 -21.27
N ARG A 375 -2.42 13.95 -20.72
CA ARG A 375 -3.79 14.11 -21.20
C ARG A 375 -3.85 14.58 -22.67
N LEU A 376 -2.97 15.49 -23.07
CA LEU A 376 -2.96 16.10 -24.42
C LEU A 376 -2.32 15.19 -25.47
N TYR A 377 -1.23 14.53 -25.12
CA TYR A 377 -0.36 13.84 -26.09
C TYR A 377 -0.18 12.35 -25.80
N GLY A 378 -0.55 11.89 -24.61
CA GLY A 378 -0.34 10.51 -24.17
C GLY A 378 1.12 10.17 -23.88
N PHE A 379 1.37 8.88 -23.77
CA PHE A 379 2.69 8.27 -23.71
C PHE A 379 3.12 7.80 -25.09
N THR A 380 4.42 7.75 -25.33
CA THR A 380 4.98 7.28 -26.61
C THR A 380 4.93 5.74 -26.70
N PRO A 381 4.95 5.17 -27.92
CA PRO A 381 5.06 3.71 -28.07
C PRO A 381 6.28 3.12 -27.37
N THR A 382 7.40 3.84 -27.35
CA THR A 382 8.66 3.37 -26.74
C THR A 382 8.60 3.36 -25.21
N GLU A 383 7.97 4.36 -24.57
CA GLU A 383 7.69 4.34 -23.13
C GLU A 383 6.81 3.13 -22.78
N PHE A 384 5.74 2.93 -23.53
CA PHE A 384 4.81 1.82 -23.30
C PHE A 384 5.50 0.46 -23.41
N GLU A 385 6.26 0.21 -24.47
CA GLU A 385 6.92 -1.08 -24.66
C GLU A 385 7.98 -1.38 -23.59
N ARG A 386 8.76 -0.38 -23.16
CA ARG A 386 9.70 -0.56 -22.05
C ARG A 386 8.97 -0.92 -20.74
N THR A 387 7.96 -0.15 -20.41
CA THR A 387 7.17 -0.37 -19.19
C THR A 387 6.46 -1.72 -19.21
N LYS A 388 5.94 -2.12 -20.37
CA LYS A 388 5.34 -3.44 -20.58
C LYS A 388 6.33 -4.57 -20.29
N GLN A 389 7.57 -4.47 -20.79
CA GLN A 389 8.60 -5.47 -20.55
C GLN A 389 9.03 -5.49 -19.06
N GLU A 390 9.15 -4.34 -18.43
CA GLU A 390 9.45 -4.24 -17.02
C GLU A 390 8.36 -4.90 -16.16
N PHE A 391 7.09 -4.58 -16.44
CA PHE A 391 5.95 -5.16 -15.73
C PHE A 391 5.84 -6.67 -15.95
N LEU A 392 6.06 -7.15 -17.18
CA LEU A 392 6.10 -8.59 -17.49
C LEU A 392 7.20 -9.29 -16.71
N SER A 393 8.41 -8.72 -16.66
CA SER A 393 9.52 -9.26 -15.87
C SER A 393 9.19 -9.36 -14.39
N GLN A 394 8.49 -8.36 -13.84
CA GLN A 394 8.06 -8.35 -12.45
C GLN A 394 7.09 -9.51 -12.17
N ILE A 395 6.01 -9.66 -12.93
CA ILE A 395 5.05 -10.74 -12.70
C ILE A 395 5.64 -12.14 -12.94
N GLU A 396 6.60 -12.27 -13.87
CA GLU A 396 7.35 -13.52 -14.08
C GLU A 396 8.24 -13.86 -12.88
N SER A 397 8.88 -12.86 -12.28
CA SER A 397 9.66 -13.03 -11.05
C SER A 397 8.77 -13.45 -9.87
N GLU A 398 7.63 -12.82 -9.69
CA GLU A 398 6.66 -13.16 -8.64
C GLU A 398 6.15 -14.61 -8.82
N TYR A 399 5.77 -14.97 -10.03
CA TYR A 399 5.34 -16.33 -10.35
C TYR A 399 6.43 -17.38 -10.11
N THR A 400 7.66 -17.08 -10.52
CA THR A 400 8.80 -17.98 -10.34
C THR A 400 9.09 -18.25 -8.87
N ASN A 401 8.87 -17.27 -8.02
CA ASN A 401 9.09 -17.34 -6.57
C ASN A 401 7.80 -17.62 -5.76
N ARG A 402 6.71 -18.01 -6.40
CA ARG A 402 5.41 -18.24 -5.74
C ARG A 402 5.45 -19.21 -4.57
N ASP A 403 6.34 -20.21 -4.63
CA ASP A 403 6.52 -21.20 -3.55
C ASP A 403 7.17 -20.58 -2.29
N LYS A 404 7.66 -19.33 -2.39
CA LYS A 404 8.22 -18.54 -1.30
C LYS A 404 7.25 -17.41 -0.85
N THR A 405 6.01 -17.41 -1.33
CA THR A 405 4.98 -16.49 -0.82
C THR A 405 4.72 -16.79 0.65
N THR A 406 4.90 -15.81 1.50
CA THR A 406 4.81 -16.00 2.94
C THR A 406 3.37 -16.18 3.42
N SER A 407 3.19 -16.85 4.57
CA SER A 407 1.88 -16.95 5.22
C SER A 407 1.30 -15.58 5.59
N SER A 408 2.15 -14.58 5.83
CA SER A 408 1.72 -13.21 6.09
C SER A 408 1.15 -12.55 4.83
N GLN A 409 1.82 -12.70 3.68
CA GLN A 409 1.32 -12.16 2.40
C GLN A 409 -0.05 -12.75 2.04
N TYR A 410 -0.21 -14.07 2.13
CA TYR A 410 -1.52 -14.69 1.93
C TYR A 410 -2.57 -14.23 2.94
N GLY A 411 -2.18 -14.04 4.21
CA GLY A 411 -3.07 -13.49 5.24
C GLY A 411 -3.58 -12.09 4.88
N ASP A 412 -2.71 -11.25 4.35
CA ASP A 412 -3.06 -9.89 3.90
C ASP A 412 -3.96 -9.93 2.64
N GLU A 413 -3.69 -10.82 1.68
CA GLU A 413 -4.57 -11.02 0.51
C GLU A 413 -5.99 -11.46 0.93
N LEU A 414 -6.11 -12.42 1.84
CA LEU A 414 -7.40 -12.90 2.35
C LEU A 414 -8.13 -11.84 3.18
N ARG A 415 -7.40 -11.02 3.96
CA ARG A 415 -7.94 -9.86 4.66
C ARG A 415 -8.52 -8.85 3.66
N ASP A 416 -7.78 -8.52 2.62
CA ASP A 416 -8.22 -7.55 1.61
C ASP A 416 -9.37 -8.11 0.76
N HIS A 417 -9.41 -9.40 0.52
CA HIS A 417 -10.58 -10.05 -0.06
C HIS A 417 -11.83 -9.84 0.79
N PHE A 418 -11.73 -10.08 2.10
CA PHE A 418 -12.87 -9.85 3.00
C PHE A 418 -13.27 -8.38 3.08
N LEU A 419 -12.32 -7.48 3.29
CA LEU A 419 -12.59 -6.06 3.56
C LEU A 419 -12.92 -5.26 2.31
N LYS A 420 -12.27 -5.58 1.17
CA LYS A 420 -12.28 -4.76 -0.05
C LYS A 420 -12.81 -5.49 -1.29
N ASN A 421 -13.24 -6.74 -1.16
CA ASN A 421 -13.66 -7.62 -2.26
C ASN A 421 -12.55 -7.85 -3.33
N GLU A 422 -11.27 -7.77 -2.93
CA GLU A 422 -10.16 -8.05 -3.85
C GLU A 422 -10.20 -9.53 -4.30
N PRO A 423 -9.90 -9.85 -5.56
CA PRO A 423 -9.87 -11.25 -6.01
C PRO A 423 -8.72 -12.02 -5.35
N ILE A 424 -8.91 -13.32 -5.14
CA ILE A 424 -7.91 -14.23 -4.56
C ILE A 424 -7.65 -15.44 -5.47
N PRO A 425 -7.13 -15.27 -6.68
CA PRO A 425 -6.73 -16.41 -7.52
C PRO A 425 -5.53 -17.15 -6.93
N SER A 426 -5.23 -18.32 -7.48
CA SER A 426 -3.90 -18.90 -7.26
C SER A 426 -2.84 -18.06 -7.96
N LYS A 427 -1.61 -18.05 -7.45
CA LYS A 427 -0.49 -17.32 -8.10
C LYS A 427 -0.24 -17.79 -9.54
N GLU A 428 -0.60 -19.03 -9.86
CA GLU A 428 -0.55 -19.57 -11.21
C GLU A 428 -1.65 -18.97 -12.10
N ASP A 429 -2.88 -18.91 -11.61
CA ASP A 429 -4.01 -18.33 -12.37
C ASP A 429 -3.83 -16.81 -12.54
N GLU A 430 -3.37 -16.11 -11.51
CA GLU A 430 -3.04 -14.68 -11.55
C GLU A 430 -2.02 -14.40 -12.66
N TYR A 431 -0.89 -15.12 -12.65
CA TYR A 431 0.15 -14.98 -13.67
C TYR A 431 -0.36 -15.27 -15.08
N LYS A 432 -1.12 -16.36 -15.27
CA LYS A 432 -1.67 -16.71 -16.58
C LYS A 432 -2.59 -15.64 -17.13
N ILE A 433 -3.50 -15.13 -16.30
CA ILE A 433 -4.45 -14.08 -16.69
C ILE A 433 -3.67 -12.79 -17.01
N MET A 434 -2.79 -12.36 -16.11
CA MET A 434 -2.02 -11.13 -16.32
C MET A 434 -1.14 -11.21 -17.56
N LYS A 435 -0.46 -12.34 -17.80
CA LYS A 435 0.36 -12.53 -19.01
C LYS A 435 -0.48 -12.46 -20.27
N GLN A 436 -1.66 -13.11 -20.31
CA GLN A 436 -2.57 -13.01 -21.44
C GLN A 436 -3.03 -11.57 -21.70
N LEU A 437 -3.33 -10.82 -20.66
CA LEU A 437 -3.74 -9.41 -20.78
C LEU A 437 -2.61 -8.54 -21.31
N ILE A 438 -1.39 -8.67 -20.77
CA ILE A 438 -0.21 -7.92 -21.19
C ILE A 438 0.14 -8.19 -22.66
N GLU A 439 0.03 -9.44 -23.09
CA GLU A 439 0.33 -9.87 -24.46
C GLU A 439 -0.81 -9.59 -25.47
N MET A 440 -1.99 -9.16 -24.99
CA MET A 440 -3.15 -8.88 -25.82
C MET A 440 -2.92 -7.66 -26.74
N PRO A 441 -2.97 -7.80 -28.07
CA PRO A 441 -2.72 -6.68 -28.98
C PRO A 441 -3.71 -5.51 -28.84
N ALA A 442 -4.91 -5.80 -28.31
CA ALA A 442 -5.94 -4.79 -28.07
C ALA A 442 -5.59 -3.85 -26.90
N LEU A 443 -4.76 -4.27 -25.93
CA LEU A 443 -4.28 -3.45 -24.81
C LEU A 443 -2.96 -2.76 -25.15
N ASN A 444 -2.99 -1.93 -26.18
CA ASN A 444 -1.84 -1.19 -26.68
C ASN A 444 -1.75 0.22 -26.08
N TYR A 445 -0.71 0.96 -26.48
CA TYR A 445 -0.45 2.31 -25.94
C TYR A 445 -1.58 3.30 -26.25
N GLN A 446 -2.31 3.16 -27.35
CA GLN A 446 -3.43 4.05 -27.69
C GLN A 446 -4.57 3.89 -26.67
N VAL A 447 -4.90 2.65 -26.31
CA VAL A 447 -5.94 2.35 -25.32
C VAL A 447 -5.56 2.88 -23.95
N VAL A 448 -4.28 2.68 -23.53
CA VAL A 448 -3.76 3.21 -22.27
C VAL A 448 -3.79 4.75 -22.26
N ASN A 449 -3.48 5.40 -23.39
CA ASN A 449 -3.53 6.86 -23.52
C ASN A 449 -4.97 7.41 -23.42
N GLU A 450 -5.94 6.75 -24.05
CA GLU A 450 -7.34 7.18 -23.92
C GLU A 450 -7.83 6.98 -22.50
N TYR A 451 -7.40 5.91 -21.83
CA TYR A 451 -7.74 5.70 -20.42
C TYR A 451 -7.07 6.75 -19.51
N ALA A 452 -5.82 7.10 -19.74
CA ALA A 452 -5.15 8.17 -19.02
C ALA A 452 -5.88 9.52 -19.17
N LYS A 453 -6.41 9.80 -20.38
CA LYS A 453 -7.19 10.99 -20.66
C LYS A 453 -8.52 11.06 -19.92
N GLU A 454 -9.13 9.91 -19.61
CA GLU A 454 -10.33 9.83 -18.76
C GLU A 454 -10.01 10.11 -17.30
N LEU A 455 -8.88 9.56 -16.79
CA LEU A 455 -8.46 9.74 -15.39
C LEU A 455 -7.95 11.16 -15.12
N ILE A 456 -7.24 11.77 -16.07
CA ILE A 456 -6.61 13.09 -15.91
C ILE A 456 -7.57 14.18 -16.40
N SER A 457 -8.19 14.90 -15.48
CA SER A 457 -9.14 15.96 -15.77
C SER A 457 -8.46 17.32 -15.95
N ASP A 458 -9.03 18.16 -16.86
CA ASP A 458 -8.71 19.60 -17.00
C ASP A 458 -9.80 20.50 -16.38
N LYS A 459 -10.76 19.93 -15.64
CA LYS A 459 -11.92 20.62 -15.07
C LYS A 459 -11.71 20.92 -13.59
N ASP A 460 -12.52 21.87 -13.07
CA ASP A 460 -12.59 22.14 -11.64
C ASP A 460 -13.44 21.10 -10.90
N LYS A 461 -14.39 20.49 -11.61
CA LYS A 461 -15.19 19.42 -11.04
C LYS A 461 -14.29 18.26 -10.58
N ASN A 462 -14.48 17.87 -9.32
CA ASN A 462 -13.73 16.80 -8.67
C ASN A 462 -12.21 17.04 -8.52
N LEU A 463 -11.74 18.27 -8.76
CA LEU A 463 -10.37 18.66 -8.47
C LEU A 463 -10.23 19.04 -7.00
N VAL A 464 -9.25 18.46 -6.31
CA VAL A 464 -8.85 18.80 -4.94
C VAL A 464 -7.34 18.99 -4.93
N VAL A 465 -6.88 20.10 -4.37
CA VAL A 465 -5.45 20.45 -4.32
C VAL A 465 -5.09 20.90 -2.91
N TYR A 466 -4.01 20.37 -2.36
CA TYR A 466 -3.46 20.90 -1.13
C TYR A 466 -1.98 21.27 -1.27
N ILE A 467 -1.54 22.25 -0.50
CA ILE A 467 -0.14 22.51 -0.19
C ILE A 467 -0.01 22.60 1.33
N PHE A 468 0.78 21.71 1.90
CA PHE A 468 1.16 21.72 3.31
C PHE A 468 2.61 22.15 3.43
N ALA A 469 2.88 23.26 4.08
CA ALA A 469 4.16 23.95 4.01
C ALA A 469 4.82 24.13 5.37
N GLN A 470 6.11 24.44 5.35
CA GLN A 470 6.81 24.91 6.54
C GLN A 470 6.39 26.34 6.87
N ASP A 471 5.96 26.58 8.12
CA ASP A 471 5.76 27.93 8.67
C ASP A 471 7.12 28.53 9.03
N LYS A 472 7.70 29.28 8.11
CA LYS A 472 9.04 29.89 8.24
C LYS A 472 8.95 31.39 7.97
N ALA A 473 9.54 32.18 8.87
CA ALA A 473 9.59 33.62 8.70
C ALA A 473 10.26 34.02 7.38
N GLY A 474 9.62 34.93 6.66
CA GLY A 474 10.10 35.43 5.36
C GLY A 474 9.72 34.55 4.16
N LYS A 475 9.12 33.39 4.37
CA LYS A 475 8.57 32.56 3.29
C LYS A 475 7.23 33.14 2.81
N VAL A 476 7.06 33.21 1.49
CA VAL A 476 5.79 33.64 0.88
C VAL A 476 4.84 32.46 0.80
N ASP A 477 3.70 32.56 1.51
CA ASP A 477 2.70 31.50 1.52
C ASP A 477 2.06 31.30 0.12
N PRO A 478 1.92 30.04 -0.31
CA PRO A 478 1.19 29.68 -1.52
C PRO A 478 -0.32 29.62 -1.22
N THR A 479 -0.96 30.79 -1.09
CA THR A 479 -2.38 30.85 -0.73
C THR A 479 -3.27 30.08 -1.71
N GLU A 480 -4.51 29.76 -1.27
CA GLU A 480 -5.49 29.03 -2.09
C GLU A 480 -5.76 29.74 -3.43
N GLU A 481 -5.77 31.08 -3.44
CA GLU A 481 -5.91 31.90 -4.66
C GLU A 481 -4.70 31.73 -5.61
N LYS A 482 -3.48 31.69 -5.07
CA LYS A 482 -2.27 31.47 -5.86
C LYS A 482 -2.24 30.06 -6.44
N MET A 483 -2.71 29.06 -5.68
CA MET A 483 -2.84 27.69 -6.16
C MET A 483 -3.86 27.61 -7.30
N ALA A 484 -5.02 28.21 -7.16
CA ALA A 484 -6.04 28.30 -8.20
C ALA A 484 -5.52 29.00 -9.46
N GLN A 485 -4.81 30.11 -9.28
CA GLN A 485 -4.18 30.85 -10.39
C GLN A 485 -3.13 29.98 -11.09
N ALA A 486 -2.29 29.23 -10.36
CA ALA A 486 -1.29 28.34 -10.92
C ALA A 486 -1.91 27.24 -11.81
N ILE A 487 -3.00 26.61 -11.36
CA ILE A 487 -3.74 25.62 -12.15
C ILE A 487 -4.31 26.25 -13.44
N LYS A 488 -4.91 27.45 -13.32
CA LYS A 488 -5.45 28.19 -14.46
C LYS A 488 -4.37 28.57 -15.47
N GLU A 489 -3.21 29.00 -15.01
CA GLU A 489 -2.07 29.32 -15.87
C GLU A 489 -1.59 28.12 -16.66
N VAL A 490 -1.40 26.96 -15.99
CA VAL A 490 -0.98 25.73 -16.70
C VAL A 490 -2.02 25.27 -17.73
N ARG A 491 -3.32 25.43 -17.45
CA ARG A 491 -4.37 25.13 -18.45
C ARG A 491 -4.33 26.03 -19.68
N ALA A 492 -3.81 27.26 -19.52
CA ALA A 492 -3.66 28.23 -20.61
C ALA A 492 -2.32 28.09 -21.34
N GLU A 493 -1.38 27.31 -20.82
CA GLU A 493 -0.05 27.13 -21.44
C GLU A 493 -0.14 26.32 -22.72
N LYS A 494 0.71 26.67 -23.70
CA LYS A 494 1.04 25.78 -24.80
C LYS A 494 2.04 24.73 -24.30
N ILE A 495 1.53 23.57 -23.91
CA ILE A 495 2.36 22.46 -23.43
C ILE A 495 2.93 21.72 -24.66
N GLU A 496 4.24 21.54 -24.71
CA GLU A 496 4.88 20.76 -25.79
C GLU A 496 4.83 19.26 -25.47
N PRO A 497 4.74 18.38 -26.50
CA PRO A 497 4.74 16.93 -26.31
C PRO A 497 6.05 16.46 -25.66
N TYR A 498 5.97 15.32 -24.98
CA TYR A 498 7.14 14.65 -24.42
C TYR A 498 7.99 14.07 -25.56
N VAL A 499 9.30 14.18 -25.45
CA VAL A 499 10.28 13.60 -26.40
C VAL A 499 11.03 12.49 -25.65
N ASP A 500 10.85 11.26 -26.11
CA ASP A 500 11.54 10.09 -25.55
C ASP A 500 12.94 9.96 -26.19
N ASN A 501 13.97 10.24 -25.42
CA ASN A 501 15.37 10.19 -25.84
C ASN A 501 16.01 8.82 -25.54
N VAL A 502 15.39 7.76 -26.04
CA VAL A 502 15.92 6.39 -25.85
C VAL A 502 17.18 6.19 -26.68
N LYS A 503 18.22 5.69 -26.07
CA LYS A 503 19.41 5.18 -26.73
C LYS A 503 19.25 3.69 -27.01
N SER A 504 19.43 3.29 -28.27
CA SER A 504 19.39 1.88 -28.69
C SER A 504 20.76 1.19 -28.69
N GLU A 505 21.80 1.93 -28.32
CA GLU A 505 23.16 1.41 -28.22
C GLU A 505 23.28 0.38 -27.07
N PRO A 506 24.08 -0.66 -27.22
CA PRO A 506 24.33 -1.57 -26.09
C PRO A 506 25.06 -0.86 -24.95
N LEU A 507 24.67 -1.17 -23.69
CA LEU A 507 25.27 -0.58 -22.49
C LEU A 507 26.79 -0.79 -22.42
N LEU A 508 27.26 -1.96 -22.87
CA LEU A 508 28.66 -2.31 -22.93
C LEU A 508 29.11 -2.38 -24.40
N ASP A 509 30.15 -1.65 -24.71
CA ASP A 509 30.85 -1.76 -25.99
C ASP A 509 31.79 -2.96 -25.94
N GLU A 510 31.40 -4.06 -26.59
CA GLU A 510 32.15 -5.31 -26.59
C GLU A 510 33.60 -5.15 -27.04
N THR A 511 33.86 -4.15 -27.91
CA THR A 511 35.23 -3.85 -28.41
C THR A 511 36.12 -3.23 -27.31
N LYS A 512 35.53 -2.66 -26.27
CA LYS A 512 36.24 -2.04 -25.14
C LYS A 512 36.26 -2.91 -23.90
N LEU A 513 35.67 -4.09 -23.94
CA LEU A 513 35.71 -5.00 -22.81
C LEU A 513 37.17 -5.42 -22.50
N PRO A 514 37.54 -5.52 -21.22
CA PRO A 514 38.84 -6.03 -20.85
C PRO A 514 38.99 -7.50 -21.28
N LYS A 515 40.20 -7.92 -21.61
CA LYS A 515 40.49 -9.32 -21.90
C LYS A 515 40.13 -10.20 -20.69
N ALA A 516 39.47 -11.32 -20.95
CA ALA A 516 39.10 -12.27 -19.93
C ALA A 516 40.32 -12.73 -19.12
N GLY A 517 40.23 -12.67 -17.79
CA GLY A 517 41.22 -13.22 -16.88
C GLY A 517 41.16 -14.74 -16.84
N LYS A 518 42.26 -15.38 -16.34
CA LYS A 518 42.30 -16.82 -16.11
C LYS A 518 42.07 -17.14 -14.63
N ILE A 519 41.39 -18.23 -14.34
CA ILE A 519 41.34 -18.79 -13.00
C ILE A 519 42.67 -19.48 -12.72
N VAL A 520 43.43 -19.02 -11.73
CA VAL A 520 44.74 -19.57 -11.36
C VAL A 520 44.67 -20.49 -10.12
N LYS A 521 43.59 -20.35 -9.33
CA LYS A 521 43.36 -21.19 -8.16
C LYS A 521 41.85 -21.35 -7.94
N GLU A 522 41.43 -22.58 -7.60
CA GLU A 522 40.07 -22.88 -7.16
C GLU A 522 40.12 -23.64 -5.84
N THR A 523 39.33 -23.24 -4.87
CA THR A 523 39.15 -23.96 -3.60
C THR A 523 37.66 -24.01 -3.24
N GLU A 524 37.27 -25.04 -2.49
CA GLU A 524 35.89 -25.23 -2.05
C GLU A 524 35.83 -25.18 -0.51
N ASN A 525 34.92 -24.40 0.03
CA ASN A 525 34.56 -24.43 1.43
C ASN A 525 33.29 -25.23 1.63
N LYS A 526 33.45 -26.53 1.91
CA LYS A 526 32.32 -27.46 2.10
C LYS A 526 31.42 -27.10 3.27
N LYS A 527 31.98 -26.53 4.35
CA LYS A 527 31.22 -26.16 5.55
C LYS A 527 30.23 -25.00 5.28
N LEU A 528 30.63 -24.05 4.46
CA LEU A 528 29.83 -22.87 4.11
C LEU A 528 29.21 -22.96 2.72
N GLY A 529 29.49 -24.01 1.96
CA GLY A 529 28.88 -24.31 0.67
C GLY A 529 29.20 -23.29 -0.42
N TYR A 530 30.45 -22.82 -0.52
CA TYR A 530 30.88 -21.91 -1.58
C TYR A 530 32.20 -22.33 -2.23
N LYS A 531 32.41 -21.89 -3.47
CA LYS A 531 33.68 -21.98 -4.19
C LYS A 531 34.39 -20.62 -4.15
N GLU A 532 35.71 -20.64 -3.96
CA GLU A 532 36.56 -19.47 -4.06
C GLU A 532 37.52 -19.62 -5.24
N LEU A 533 37.48 -18.65 -6.14
CA LEU A 533 38.35 -18.57 -7.31
C LEU A 533 39.33 -17.42 -7.12
N THR A 534 40.60 -17.64 -7.49
CA THR A 534 41.59 -16.56 -7.64
C THR A 534 41.82 -16.36 -9.13
N LEU A 535 41.66 -15.11 -9.58
CA LEU A 535 41.91 -14.73 -10.96
C LEU A 535 43.39 -14.33 -11.17
N SER A 536 43.82 -14.37 -12.43
CA SER A 536 45.20 -14.04 -12.81
C SER A 536 45.64 -12.60 -12.46
N ASN A 537 44.68 -11.70 -12.25
CA ASN A 537 44.94 -10.32 -11.76
C ASN A 537 44.91 -10.19 -10.22
N GLY A 538 44.78 -11.29 -9.50
CA GLY A 538 44.72 -11.32 -8.04
C GLY A 538 43.33 -11.12 -7.44
N ALA A 539 42.29 -10.87 -8.26
CA ALA A 539 40.93 -10.75 -7.77
C ALA A 539 40.43 -12.09 -7.21
N ARG A 540 39.74 -12.04 -6.07
CA ARG A 540 39.07 -13.20 -5.46
C ARG A 540 37.58 -13.15 -5.79
N VAL A 541 37.04 -14.27 -6.26
CA VAL A 541 35.62 -14.43 -6.58
C VAL A 541 35.04 -15.53 -5.70
N ILE A 542 33.99 -15.23 -4.96
CA ILE A 542 33.26 -16.20 -4.13
C ILE A 542 31.94 -16.50 -4.81
N LEU A 543 31.73 -17.77 -5.17
CA LEU A 543 30.50 -18.24 -5.80
C LEU A 543 29.75 -19.14 -4.83
N LYS A 544 28.55 -18.74 -4.46
CA LYS A 544 27.65 -19.53 -3.62
C LYS A 544 26.31 -19.69 -4.32
N LYS A 545 25.97 -20.94 -4.64
CA LYS A 545 24.62 -21.28 -5.11
C LYS A 545 23.69 -21.37 -3.90
N THR A 546 22.54 -20.73 -3.99
CA THR A 546 21.48 -20.78 -2.99
C THR A 546 20.13 -21.06 -3.67
N ASP A 547 19.15 -21.46 -2.89
CA ASP A 547 17.77 -21.73 -3.31
C ASP A 547 16.78 -20.75 -2.65
N PHE A 548 17.28 -19.64 -2.10
CA PHE A 548 16.45 -18.65 -1.40
C PHE A 548 15.47 -17.94 -2.33
N GLN A 549 15.92 -17.70 -3.56
CA GLN A 549 15.13 -17.08 -4.62
C GLN A 549 15.53 -17.65 -5.98
N ALA A 550 14.55 -18.00 -6.80
CA ALA A 550 14.82 -18.51 -8.15
C ALA A 550 15.11 -17.34 -9.10
N ASN A 551 15.95 -17.61 -10.12
CA ASN A 551 16.31 -16.63 -11.17
C ASN A 551 16.89 -15.31 -10.64
N ASP A 552 17.48 -15.33 -9.43
CA ASP A 552 18.13 -14.17 -8.83
C ASP A 552 19.65 -14.41 -8.71
N VAL A 553 20.43 -13.45 -9.15
CA VAL A 553 21.88 -13.41 -8.97
C VAL A 553 22.25 -12.13 -8.24
N ARG A 554 22.74 -12.27 -7.02
CA ARG A 554 23.24 -11.15 -6.23
C ARG A 554 24.74 -11.00 -6.40
N PHE A 555 25.15 -9.86 -6.92
CA PHE A 555 26.56 -9.51 -7.13
C PHE A 555 27.00 -8.44 -6.13
N TYR A 556 28.09 -8.73 -5.42
CA TYR A 556 28.75 -7.81 -4.52
C TYR A 556 30.23 -7.70 -4.90
N ALA A 557 30.74 -6.48 -5.01
CA ALA A 557 32.16 -6.24 -5.18
C ALA A 557 32.68 -5.40 -4.02
N ALA A 558 33.79 -5.81 -3.44
CA ALA A 558 34.47 -5.09 -2.38
C ALA A 558 35.98 -4.97 -2.68
N ALA A 559 36.52 -3.80 -2.52
CA ALA A 559 37.94 -3.55 -2.64
C ALA A 559 38.49 -3.01 -1.31
N LYS A 560 39.76 -3.35 -1.02
CA LYS A 560 40.45 -2.73 0.09
C LYS A 560 40.74 -1.26 -0.24
N GLY A 561 40.40 -0.37 0.67
CA GLY A 561 40.56 1.06 0.46
C GLY A 561 39.44 1.85 1.12
N GLY A 562 38.96 2.90 0.48
CA GLY A 562 37.94 3.79 0.98
C GLY A 562 38.53 5.05 1.62
N SER A 563 37.75 5.73 2.46
CA SER A 563 38.11 7.03 3.03
C SER A 563 39.42 7.02 3.84
N GLY A 564 39.83 5.85 4.38
CA GLY A 564 41.08 5.70 5.12
C GLY A 564 42.35 5.85 4.28
N LEU A 565 42.26 5.86 2.94
CA LEU A 565 43.40 6.09 2.03
C LEU A 565 43.67 7.58 1.74
N TYR A 566 42.77 8.47 2.19
CA TYR A 566 42.78 9.89 1.86
C TYR A 566 43.09 10.76 3.08
N GLY A 567 43.65 11.93 2.83
CA GLY A 567 43.98 12.91 3.86
C GLY A 567 42.81 13.81 4.23
N LYS A 568 43.02 14.63 5.28
CA LYS A 568 42.01 15.57 5.77
C LYS A 568 41.52 16.55 4.69
N ALA A 569 42.36 16.88 3.72
CA ALA A 569 42.03 17.78 2.61
C ALA A 569 40.90 17.21 1.67
N ASP A 570 40.77 15.89 1.62
CA ASP A 570 39.81 15.22 0.76
C ASP A 570 38.46 14.94 1.44
N PHE A 571 38.30 15.27 2.71
CA PHE A 571 37.22 14.83 3.57
C PHE A 571 35.83 15.28 3.04
N ASP A 572 35.73 16.51 2.54
CA ASP A 572 34.46 17.03 2.03
C ASP A 572 34.07 16.40 0.68
N ASN A 573 35.06 16.11 -0.17
CA ASN A 573 34.83 15.36 -1.41
C ASN A 573 34.39 13.92 -1.13
N LEU A 574 35.01 13.28 -0.13
CA LEU A 574 34.62 11.90 0.24
C LEU A 574 33.21 11.77 0.79
N LYS A 575 32.68 12.78 1.47
CA LYS A 575 31.26 12.81 1.89
C LYS A 575 30.29 12.75 0.71
N LEU A 576 30.67 13.35 -0.43
CA LEU A 576 29.84 13.42 -1.62
C LEU A 576 30.09 12.25 -2.59
N PHE A 577 31.17 11.49 -2.41
CA PHE A 577 31.60 10.46 -3.36
C PHE A 577 30.50 9.46 -3.70
N ASN A 578 29.87 8.86 -2.69
CA ASN A 578 28.81 7.87 -2.90
C ASN A 578 27.61 8.49 -3.63
N SER A 579 27.24 9.73 -3.29
CA SER A 579 26.14 10.43 -3.96
C SER A 579 26.47 10.74 -5.42
N VAL A 580 27.70 11.15 -5.71
CA VAL A 580 28.14 11.39 -7.08
C VAL A 580 28.15 10.09 -7.87
N MET A 581 28.76 9.03 -7.34
CA MET A 581 28.81 7.72 -8.00
C MET A 581 27.42 7.15 -8.27
N SER A 582 26.53 7.22 -7.28
CA SER A 582 25.16 6.72 -7.43
C SER A 582 24.29 7.51 -8.42
N ASN A 583 24.67 8.76 -8.73
CA ASN A 583 23.97 9.63 -9.67
C ASN A 583 24.71 9.80 -11.01
N SER A 584 25.88 9.18 -11.15
CA SER A 584 26.63 9.15 -12.41
C SER A 584 26.05 8.11 -13.37
N GLY A 585 26.23 8.33 -14.65
CA GLY A 585 25.94 7.34 -15.68
C GLY A 585 27.06 6.30 -15.83
N LEU A 586 26.84 5.37 -16.75
CA LEU A 586 27.82 4.37 -17.14
C LEU A 586 28.10 4.49 -18.67
N GLY A 587 29.35 4.74 -19.04
CA GLY A 587 29.71 4.96 -20.44
C GLY A 587 28.99 6.17 -21.03
N ASN A 588 28.20 5.95 -22.09
CA ASN A 588 27.39 6.97 -22.75
C ASN A 588 25.95 7.08 -22.21
N PHE A 589 25.62 6.29 -21.21
CA PHE A 589 24.28 6.26 -20.62
C PHE A 589 24.21 7.10 -19.34
N SER A 590 23.12 7.82 -19.17
CA SER A 590 22.78 8.44 -17.89
C SER A 590 22.43 7.35 -16.86
N LYS A 591 22.19 7.73 -15.61
CA LYS A 591 21.73 6.81 -14.57
C LYS A 591 20.41 6.10 -14.93
N GLN A 592 19.62 6.74 -15.77
CA GLN A 592 18.34 6.22 -16.29
C GLN A 592 18.58 5.46 -17.62
#